data_a4fe35d35521fcb7e02b832a991143a4
#
_entry.id   a4fe35d35521fcb7e02b832a991143a4
#
_cell.length_a   1.000
_cell.length_b   1.000
_cell.length_c   1.000
_cell.angle_alpha   90.00
_cell.angle_beta   90.00
_cell.angle_gamma   90.00
#
_symmetry.space_group_name_H-M   'P 1'
#
loop_
_entity.id
_entity.type
_entity.pdbx_description
1 polymer ?
#
loop_
_entity_poly.entity_id
_entity_poly.type
_entity_poly.pdbx_seq_one_letter_code
_entity_poly.pdbx_strand_id
1 'polypeptide(L)'
;MKKDDISRLLQRYLSAREMGKEPYFDADEVDELLGSFEESDNYDYFDEVLALGLKLHPGNTDLQIRQCKLFVYNEDYNSALALIDSIAETDNQDLDLLRLECYCMLDRYDKLIEYTEKLIEEDCDYLETVFEYTAPLLSDMEMNNEARDFINRGIDLFPQNLVL
;
A
#
# COMPACT_ATOMS: atom_id res chain seq x y z
N MET A 1 -16.73 14.53 -0.56
CA MET A 1 -16.76 15.53 -1.65
C MET A 1 -17.93 15.28 -2.59
N LYS A 2 -18.42 16.29 -3.31
CA LYS A 2 -19.56 16.08 -4.22
C LYS A 2 -19.04 15.54 -5.55
N LYS A 3 -19.78 14.62 -6.17
CA LYS A 3 -19.49 14.02 -7.50
C LYS A 3 -19.19 15.09 -8.58
N ASP A 4 -19.72 16.30 -8.42
CA ASP A 4 -19.46 17.45 -9.31
C ASP A 4 -18.03 17.99 -9.21
N ASP A 5 -17.37 17.87 -8.03
CA ASP A 5 -16.01 18.38 -7.83
C ASP A 5 -14.98 17.46 -8.49
N ILE A 6 -15.13 16.13 -8.34
CA ILE A 6 -14.30 15.13 -9.02
C ILE A 6 -14.40 15.29 -10.54
N SER A 7 -15.62 15.46 -11.06
CA SER A 7 -15.82 15.67 -12.51
C SER A 7 -15.09 16.91 -13.02
N ARG A 8 -15.00 17.99 -12.22
CA ARG A 8 -14.24 19.20 -12.57
C ARG A 8 -12.73 18.96 -12.55
N LEU A 9 -12.22 18.21 -11.57
CA LEU A 9 -10.79 17.86 -11.50
C LEU A 9 -10.39 17.04 -12.71
N LEU A 10 -11.15 16.00 -13.05
CA LEU A 10 -10.91 15.19 -14.23
C LEU A 10 -10.97 16.01 -15.53
N GLN A 11 -11.96 16.88 -15.67
CA GLN A 11 -12.07 17.76 -16.86
C GLN A 11 -10.90 18.73 -16.95
N ARG A 12 -10.40 19.27 -15.82
CA ARG A 12 -9.22 20.14 -15.78
C ARG A 12 -7.97 19.36 -16.24
N TYR A 13 -7.80 18.12 -15.79
CA TYR A 13 -6.74 17.24 -16.23
C TYR A 13 -6.80 16.98 -17.74
N LEU A 14 -7.94 16.49 -18.24
CA LEU A 14 -8.11 16.15 -19.66
C LEU A 14 -7.89 17.36 -20.58
N SER A 15 -8.43 18.53 -20.23
CA SER A 15 -8.26 19.76 -21.01
C SER A 15 -6.78 20.20 -21.08
N ALA A 16 -6.05 20.09 -19.96
CA ALA A 16 -4.63 20.41 -19.96
C ALA A 16 -3.82 19.42 -20.81
N ARG A 17 -4.13 18.13 -20.71
CA ARG A 17 -3.53 17.05 -21.50
C ARG A 17 -3.72 17.27 -23.00
N GLU A 18 -4.95 17.61 -23.45
CA GLU A 18 -5.25 17.92 -24.84
C GLU A 18 -4.45 19.13 -25.37
N MET A 19 -4.17 20.12 -24.50
CA MET A 19 -3.35 21.28 -24.84
C MET A 19 -1.84 21.03 -24.76
N GLY A 20 -1.41 19.82 -24.38
CA GLY A 20 0.01 19.49 -24.14
C GLY A 20 0.61 20.26 -22.97
N LYS A 21 -0.21 20.64 -21.98
CA LYS A 21 0.21 21.36 -20.76
C LYS A 21 0.13 20.46 -19.56
N GLU A 22 1.06 20.66 -18.63
CA GLU A 22 0.97 20.04 -17.30
C GLU A 22 0.09 20.91 -16.38
N PRO A 23 -1.05 20.38 -15.90
CA PRO A 23 -1.86 21.09 -14.91
C PRO A 23 -1.18 21.02 -13.53
N TYR A 24 -1.39 22.03 -12.70
CA TYR A 24 -1.06 21.95 -11.29
C TYR A 24 -2.28 21.42 -10.52
N PHE A 25 -2.03 20.50 -9.60
CA PHE A 25 -2.98 19.99 -8.62
C PHE A 25 -2.33 19.99 -7.25
N ASP A 26 -3.10 20.28 -6.21
CA ASP A 26 -2.70 20.02 -4.83
C ASP A 26 -2.66 18.51 -4.58
N ALA A 27 -1.94 18.07 -3.53
CA ALA A 27 -1.82 16.64 -3.21
C ALA A 27 -3.18 16.01 -2.95
N ASP A 28 -4.06 16.69 -2.23
CA ASP A 28 -5.43 16.24 -1.95
C ASP A 28 -6.26 16.09 -3.23
N GLU A 29 -6.12 17.02 -4.20
CA GLU A 29 -6.80 16.95 -5.49
C GLU A 29 -6.33 15.75 -6.33
N VAL A 30 -5.03 15.42 -6.26
CA VAL A 30 -4.46 14.21 -6.90
C VAL A 30 -5.03 12.97 -6.24
N ASP A 31 -5.00 12.90 -4.91
CA ASP A 31 -5.51 11.76 -4.15
C ASP A 31 -6.99 11.50 -4.43
N GLU A 32 -7.80 12.55 -4.48
CA GLU A 32 -9.23 12.48 -4.82
C GLU A 32 -9.47 11.96 -6.25
N LEU A 33 -8.64 12.38 -7.23
CA LEU A 33 -8.74 11.85 -8.59
C LEU A 33 -8.39 10.37 -8.63
N LEU A 34 -7.29 9.97 -7.99
CA LEU A 34 -6.86 8.57 -7.94
C LEU A 34 -7.90 7.69 -7.23
N GLY A 35 -8.43 8.13 -6.08
CA GLY A 35 -9.51 7.45 -5.39
C GLY A 35 -10.77 7.28 -6.25
N SER A 36 -11.11 8.29 -7.07
CA SER A 36 -12.26 8.19 -7.97
C SER A 36 -12.07 7.17 -9.10
N PHE A 37 -10.84 6.98 -9.56
CA PHE A 37 -10.52 5.94 -10.55
C PHE A 37 -10.66 4.55 -9.94
N GLU A 38 -10.18 4.36 -8.71
CA GLU A 38 -10.34 3.12 -7.95
C GLU A 38 -11.81 2.78 -7.69
N GLU A 39 -12.61 3.75 -7.20
CA GLU A 39 -14.04 3.56 -6.94
C GLU A 39 -14.86 3.23 -8.20
N SER A 40 -14.46 3.74 -9.36
CA SER A 40 -15.14 3.51 -10.63
C SER A 40 -14.58 2.35 -11.44
N ASP A 41 -13.53 1.69 -10.94
CA ASP A 41 -12.77 0.64 -11.66
C ASP A 41 -12.29 1.11 -13.04
N ASN A 42 -11.90 2.39 -13.13
CA ASN A 42 -11.44 3.02 -14.37
C ASN A 42 -10.02 3.57 -14.20
N TYR A 43 -9.04 2.83 -14.65
CA TYR A 43 -7.61 3.12 -14.50
C TYR A 43 -6.97 3.80 -15.73
N ASP A 44 -7.76 4.26 -16.71
CA ASP A 44 -7.24 4.81 -17.99
C ASP A 44 -6.17 5.90 -17.81
N TYR A 45 -6.25 6.70 -16.74
CA TYR A 45 -5.34 7.82 -16.46
C TYR A 45 -4.63 7.69 -15.11
N PHE A 46 -4.78 6.58 -14.41
CA PHE A 46 -4.27 6.41 -13.05
C PHE A 46 -2.74 6.63 -12.99
N ASP A 47 -1.99 5.94 -13.82
CA ASP A 47 -0.53 6.02 -13.83
C ASP A 47 -0.03 7.42 -14.19
N GLU A 48 -0.68 8.09 -15.18
CA GLU A 48 -0.30 9.44 -15.59
C GLU A 48 -0.59 10.46 -14.47
N VAL A 49 -1.73 10.34 -13.78
CA VAL A 49 -2.11 11.24 -12.68
C VAL A 49 -1.24 10.99 -11.46
N LEU A 50 -0.93 9.73 -11.12
CA LEU A 50 -0.03 9.40 -10.01
C LEU A 50 1.39 9.94 -10.29
N ALA A 51 1.92 9.74 -11.50
CA ALA A 51 3.23 10.27 -11.88
C ALA A 51 3.28 11.82 -11.83
N LEU A 52 2.20 12.49 -12.25
CA LEU A 52 2.07 13.95 -12.12
C LEU A 52 2.05 14.36 -10.65
N GLY A 53 1.27 13.68 -9.81
CA GLY A 53 1.17 13.93 -8.37
C GLY A 53 2.53 13.81 -7.67
N LEU A 54 3.25 12.73 -7.92
CA LEU A 54 4.59 12.51 -7.35
C LEU A 54 5.62 13.52 -7.87
N LYS A 55 5.48 14.01 -9.11
CA LYS A 55 6.32 15.08 -9.64
C LYS A 55 6.08 16.42 -8.93
N LEU A 56 4.81 16.74 -8.63
CA LEU A 56 4.41 17.97 -7.96
C LEU A 56 4.68 17.92 -6.45
N HIS A 57 4.50 16.75 -5.84
CA HIS A 57 4.54 16.50 -4.39
C HIS A 57 5.40 15.26 -4.07
N PRO A 58 6.72 15.28 -4.34
CA PRO A 58 7.58 14.09 -4.23
C PRO A 58 7.71 13.54 -2.80
N GLY A 59 7.42 14.34 -1.79
CA GLY A 59 7.45 13.94 -0.37
C GLY A 59 6.09 13.62 0.22
N ASN A 60 5.03 13.50 -0.60
CA ASN A 60 3.72 13.12 -0.09
C ASN A 60 3.64 11.60 0.10
N THR A 61 3.49 11.15 1.36
CA THR A 61 3.50 9.74 1.75
C THR A 61 2.34 8.96 1.12
N ASP A 62 1.13 9.52 1.04
CA ASP A 62 -0.03 8.84 0.49
C ASP A 62 0.16 8.50 -0.99
N LEU A 63 0.71 9.45 -1.77
CA LEU A 63 1.06 9.21 -3.18
C LEU A 63 2.19 8.20 -3.34
N GLN A 64 3.18 8.20 -2.43
CA GLN A 64 4.25 7.21 -2.41
C GLN A 64 3.70 5.81 -2.08
N ILE A 65 2.75 5.68 -1.15
CA ILE A 65 2.06 4.42 -0.85
C ILE A 65 1.30 3.90 -2.09
N ARG A 66 0.57 4.78 -2.80
CA ARG A 66 -0.08 4.39 -4.06
C ARG A 66 0.92 3.90 -5.11
N GLN A 67 2.09 4.52 -5.19
CA GLN A 67 3.17 4.05 -6.08
C GLN A 67 3.71 2.69 -5.65
N CYS A 68 3.86 2.43 -4.34
CA CYS A 68 4.23 1.11 -3.83
C CYS A 68 3.19 0.06 -4.20
N LYS A 69 1.89 0.35 -4.02
CA LYS A 69 0.77 -0.52 -4.42
C LYS A 69 0.80 -0.81 -5.93
N LEU A 70 1.09 0.19 -6.75
CA LEU A 70 1.23 0.02 -8.20
C LEU A 70 2.43 -0.87 -8.57
N PHE A 71 3.57 -0.73 -7.89
CA PHE A 71 4.71 -1.63 -8.08
C PHE A 71 4.35 -3.07 -7.71
N VAL A 72 3.67 -3.29 -6.59
CA VAL A 72 3.21 -4.62 -6.16
C VAL A 72 2.23 -5.20 -7.18
N TYR A 73 1.26 -4.43 -7.65
CA TYR A 73 0.32 -4.85 -8.70
C TYR A 73 1.02 -5.28 -10.00
N ASN A 74 2.10 -4.59 -10.37
CA ASN A 74 2.92 -4.91 -11.54
C ASN A 74 4.00 -5.98 -11.24
N GLU A 75 3.96 -6.63 -10.08
CA GLU A 75 4.91 -7.65 -9.64
C GLU A 75 6.36 -7.14 -9.53
N ASP A 76 6.57 -5.81 -9.47
CA ASP A 76 7.88 -5.18 -9.26
C ASP A 76 8.16 -4.98 -7.76
N TYR A 77 8.23 -6.08 -7.04
CA TYR A 77 8.41 -6.11 -5.58
C TYR A 77 9.74 -5.49 -5.12
N ASN A 78 10.78 -5.54 -5.94
CA ASN A 78 12.05 -4.92 -5.59
C ASN A 78 11.98 -3.39 -5.65
N SER A 79 11.31 -2.82 -6.63
CA SER A 79 11.06 -1.37 -6.70
C SER A 79 10.12 -0.92 -5.57
N ALA A 80 9.11 -1.72 -5.24
CA ALA A 80 8.24 -1.48 -4.10
C ALA A 80 9.05 -1.39 -2.79
N LEU A 81 9.88 -2.38 -2.48
CA LEU A 81 10.74 -2.37 -1.28
C LEU A 81 11.71 -1.19 -1.26
N ALA A 82 12.34 -0.86 -2.39
CA ALA A 82 13.26 0.27 -2.47
C ALA A 82 12.56 1.61 -2.18
N LEU A 83 11.32 1.78 -2.66
CA LEU A 83 10.51 2.96 -2.37
C LEU A 83 10.09 2.98 -0.91
N ILE A 84 9.57 1.88 -0.36
CA ILE A 84 9.20 1.75 1.07
C ILE A 84 10.39 2.12 1.97
N ASP A 85 11.60 1.63 1.66
CA ASP A 85 12.81 1.94 2.43
C ASP A 85 13.23 3.42 2.35
N SER A 86 12.80 4.15 1.33
CA SER A 86 13.09 5.58 1.15
C SER A 86 12.10 6.50 1.85
N ILE A 87 10.92 5.99 2.23
CA ILE A 87 9.88 6.78 2.92
C ILE A 87 10.30 6.97 4.38
N ALA A 88 10.32 8.24 4.81
CA ALA A 88 10.80 8.59 6.15
C ALA A 88 9.76 8.30 7.26
N GLU A 89 8.52 8.07 6.88
CA GLU A 89 7.45 7.76 7.83
C GLU A 89 7.64 6.34 8.38
N THR A 90 7.63 6.25 9.69
CA THR A 90 7.67 4.98 10.44
C THR A 90 6.31 4.79 11.10
N ASP A 91 5.91 3.56 11.36
CA ASP A 91 4.62 3.23 11.98
C ASP A 91 3.42 3.54 11.05
N ASN A 92 3.50 2.98 9.84
CA ASN A 92 2.43 3.07 8.83
C ASN A 92 2.00 1.67 8.40
N GLN A 93 0.76 1.32 8.76
CA GLN A 93 0.19 -0.01 8.50
C GLN A 93 0.28 -0.41 7.02
N ASP A 94 -0.07 0.47 6.09
CA ASP A 94 -0.05 0.16 4.65
C ASP A 94 1.37 -0.20 4.15
N LEU A 95 2.38 0.56 4.60
CA LEU A 95 3.77 0.30 4.22
C LEU A 95 4.28 -1.02 4.79
N ASP A 96 3.91 -1.33 6.04
CA ASP A 96 4.36 -2.55 6.70
C ASP A 96 3.72 -3.79 6.08
N LEU A 97 2.41 -3.76 5.78
CA LEU A 97 1.73 -4.85 5.09
C LEU A 97 2.28 -5.07 3.66
N LEU A 98 2.51 -3.99 2.90
CA LEU A 98 3.14 -4.07 1.58
C LEU A 98 4.56 -4.66 1.64
N ARG A 99 5.33 -4.34 2.69
CA ARG A 99 6.66 -4.92 2.91
C ARG A 99 6.60 -6.42 3.16
N LEU A 100 5.67 -6.87 4.01
CA LEU A 100 5.45 -8.30 4.29
C LEU A 100 5.06 -9.05 3.00
N GLU A 101 4.15 -8.50 2.21
CA GLU A 101 3.76 -9.05 0.92
C GLU A 101 4.94 -9.16 -0.05
N CYS A 102 5.74 -8.10 -0.18
CA CYS A 102 6.93 -8.12 -1.03
C CYS A 102 7.95 -9.18 -0.59
N TYR A 103 8.15 -9.38 0.72
CA TYR A 103 9.03 -10.43 1.21
C TYR A 103 8.51 -11.82 0.86
N CYS A 104 7.20 -12.06 1.02
CA CYS A 104 6.55 -13.30 0.61
C CYS A 104 6.73 -13.57 -0.89
N MET A 105 6.36 -12.61 -1.73
CA MET A 105 6.42 -12.76 -3.20
C MET A 105 7.83 -12.88 -3.76
N LEU A 106 8.85 -12.51 -2.99
CA LEU A 106 10.26 -12.67 -3.33
C LEU A 106 10.90 -13.90 -2.66
N ASP A 107 10.14 -14.79 -2.03
CA ASP A 107 10.61 -15.94 -1.26
C ASP A 107 11.64 -15.58 -0.19
N ARG A 108 11.54 -14.35 0.39
CA ARG A 108 12.45 -13.85 1.43
C ARG A 108 11.94 -14.21 2.82
N TYR A 109 11.80 -15.49 3.09
CA TYR A 109 11.25 -16.02 4.34
C TYR A 109 11.90 -15.42 5.61
N ASP A 110 13.24 -15.44 5.69
CA ASP A 110 13.93 -14.91 6.87
C ASP A 110 13.59 -13.45 7.14
N LYS A 111 13.41 -12.64 6.08
CA LYS A 111 13.03 -11.23 6.18
C LYS A 111 11.59 -11.04 6.58
N LEU A 112 10.68 -11.88 6.09
CA LEU A 112 9.29 -11.84 6.48
C LEU A 112 9.15 -12.09 7.98
N ILE A 113 9.77 -13.15 8.50
CA ILE A 113 9.73 -13.48 9.93
C ILE A 113 10.41 -12.40 10.77
N GLU A 114 11.63 -11.99 10.42
CA GLU A 114 12.37 -10.93 11.13
C GLU A 114 11.53 -9.65 11.25
N TYR A 115 10.87 -9.25 10.16
CA TYR A 115 10.08 -8.02 10.15
C TYR A 115 8.78 -8.15 10.94
N THR A 116 8.10 -9.29 10.85
CA THR A 116 6.88 -9.56 11.64
C THR A 116 7.18 -9.57 13.13
N GLU A 117 8.27 -10.24 13.56
CA GLU A 117 8.69 -10.23 14.97
C GLU A 117 9.03 -8.83 15.45
N LYS A 118 9.68 -8.00 14.62
CA LYS A 118 9.91 -6.59 14.93
C LYS A 118 8.60 -5.83 15.21
N LEU A 119 7.59 -5.97 14.34
CA LEU A 119 6.30 -5.32 14.53
C LEU A 119 5.58 -5.78 15.82
N ILE A 120 5.74 -7.06 16.18
CA ILE A 120 5.20 -7.60 17.44
C ILE A 120 5.95 -7.01 18.64
N GLU A 121 7.28 -6.91 18.59
CA GLU A 121 8.10 -6.34 19.68
C GLU A 121 7.84 -4.85 19.87
N GLU A 122 7.56 -4.12 18.79
CA GLU A 122 7.23 -2.69 18.82
C GLU A 122 5.79 -2.42 19.29
N ASP A 123 4.95 -3.47 19.44
CA ASP A 123 3.54 -3.38 19.89
C ASP A 123 2.74 -2.35 19.07
N CYS A 124 2.84 -2.45 17.74
CA CYS A 124 2.17 -1.50 16.84
C CYS A 124 0.64 -1.53 17.01
N ASP A 125 -0.01 -0.38 16.80
CA ASP A 125 -1.47 -0.20 17.01
C ASP A 125 -2.34 -1.13 16.13
N TYR A 126 -1.78 -1.69 15.07
CA TYR A 126 -2.44 -2.62 14.11
C TYR A 126 -1.91 -4.06 14.20
N LEU A 127 -1.40 -4.46 15.37
CA LEU A 127 -0.81 -5.79 15.59
C LEU A 127 -1.77 -6.93 15.22
N GLU A 128 -3.07 -6.77 15.51
CA GLU A 128 -4.11 -7.76 15.13
C GLU A 128 -4.10 -7.99 13.61
N THR A 129 -4.07 -6.92 12.81
CA THR A 129 -3.98 -6.99 11.34
C THR A 129 -2.68 -7.65 10.88
N VAL A 130 -1.56 -7.42 11.58
CA VAL A 130 -0.28 -8.09 11.26
C VAL A 130 -0.42 -9.61 11.38
N PHE A 131 -1.07 -10.11 12.43
CA PHE A 131 -1.32 -11.54 12.58
C PHE A 131 -2.23 -12.09 11.48
N GLU A 132 -3.35 -11.43 11.20
CA GLU A 132 -4.28 -11.81 10.13
C GLU A 132 -3.62 -11.87 8.75
N TYR A 133 -2.70 -10.95 8.49
CA TYR A 133 -2.04 -10.83 7.21
C TYR A 133 -0.87 -11.79 7.04
N THR A 134 -0.06 -11.97 8.08
CA THR A 134 1.15 -12.80 8.01
C THR A 134 0.86 -14.29 7.94
N ALA A 135 -0.17 -14.78 8.63
CA ALA A 135 -0.48 -16.20 8.67
C ALA A 135 -0.79 -16.81 7.29
N PRO A 136 -1.64 -16.20 6.43
CA PRO A 136 -1.82 -16.64 5.04
C PRO A 136 -0.53 -16.61 4.23
N LEU A 137 0.29 -15.54 4.34
CA LEU A 137 1.57 -15.43 3.61
C LEU A 137 2.52 -16.58 3.95
N LEU A 138 2.62 -16.96 5.23
CA LEU A 138 3.41 -18.11 5.64
C LEU A 138 2.87 -19.43 5.10
N SER A 139 1.56 -19.58 4.99
CA SER A 139 0.92 -20.75 4.37
C SER A 139 1.19 -20.83 2.88
N ASP A 140 1.17 -19.70 2.17
CA ASP A 140 1.48 -19.62 0.73
C ASP A 140 2.95 -19.98 0.45
N MET A 141 3.85 -19.70 1.41
CA MET A 141 5.24 -20.12 1.38
C MET A 141 5.46 -21.59 1.84
N GLU A 142 4.39 -22.38 2.02
CA GLU A 142 4.41 -23.75 2.53
C GLU A 142 4.96 -23.89 3.97
N MET A 143 5.02 -22.78 4.72
CA MET A 143 5.53 -22.69 6.11
C MET A 143 4.40 -22.98 7.12
N ASN A 144 3.73 -24.13 6.97
CA ASN A 144 2.52 -24.45 7.71
C ASN A 144 2.69 -24.54 9.26
N ASN A 145 3.87 -24.85 9.75
CA ASN A 145 4.12 -24.89 11.20
C ASN A 145 4.22 -23.48 11.76
N GLU A 146 4.95 -22.62 11.07
CA GLU A 146 5.15 -21.20 11.39
C GLU A 146 3.83 -20.47 11.30
N ALA A 147 3.05 -20.69 10.23
CA ALA A 147 1.70 -20.15 10.09
C ALA A 147 0.81 -20.54 11.28
N ARG A 148 0.84 -21.81 11.69
CA ARG A 148 0.08 -22.29 12.84
C ARG A 148 0.52 -21.63 14.14
N ASP A 149 1.83 -21.48 14.35
CA ASP A 149 2.36 -20.83 15.54
C ASP A 149 1.96 -19.35 15.58
N PHE A 150 1.96 -18.67 14.45
CA PHE A 150 1.48 -17.29 14.32
C PHE A 150 -0.01 -17.19 14.66
N ILE A 151 -0.84 -18.05 14.08
CA ILE A 151 -2.29 -18.10 14.38
C ILE A 151 -2.54 -18.32 15.86
N ASN A 152 -1.86 -19.28 16.49
CA ASN A 152 -2.03 -19.55 17.92
C ASN A 152 -1.63 -18.34 18.78
N ARG A 153 -0.51 -17.68 18.47
CA ARG A 153 -0.10 -16.44 19.17
C ARG A 153 -1.13 -15.32 18.99
N GLY A 154 -1.66 -15.16 17.76
CA GLY A 154 -2.71 -14.19 17.48
C GLY A 154 -3.99 -14.47 18.29
N ILE A 155 -4.46 -15.73 18.35
CA ILE A 155 -5.62 -16.14 19.14
C ILE A 155 -5.40 -15.87 20.63
N ASP A 156 -4.19 -16.12 21.14
CA ASP A 156 -3.87 -15.86 22.55
C ASP A 156 -3.91 -14.36 22.89
N LEU A 157 -3.47 -13.50 21.97
CA LEU A 157 -3.47 -12.04 22.15
C LEU A 157 -4.85 -11.42 21.86
N PHE A 158 -5.55 -11.94 20.86
CA PHE A 158 -6.82 -11.40 20.36
C PHE A 158 -7.93 -12.46 20.36
N PRO A 159 -8.36 -12.96 21.54
CA PRO A 159 -9.30 -14.09 21.64
C PRO A 159 -10.70 -13.80 21.12
N GLN A 160 -11.02 -12.56 20.79
CA GLN A 160 -12.29 -12.16 20.17
C GLN A 160 -12.20 -12.07 18.64
N ASN A 161 -11.01 -12.22 18.07
CA ASN A 161 -10.82 -12.24 16.64
C ASN A 161 -11.35 -13.56 16.06
N LEU A 162 -12.26 -13.47 15.10
CA LEU A 162 -12.92 -14.62 14.46
C LEU A 162 -12.25 -14.99 13.11
N VAL A 163 -11.24 -14.25 12.68
CA VAL A 163 -10.52 -14.44 11.40
C VAL A 163 -9.31 -15.34 11.62
N LEU A 164 -8.64 -15.22 12.77
CA LEU A 164 -7.54 -16.10 13.18
C LEU A 164 -8.06 -17.44 13.65
#